data_8d89678cb96e5d383308befea0c97d5c
#
_entry.id   8d89678cb96e5d383308befea0c97d5c
#
_cell.length_a   1.000
_cell.length_b   1.000
_cell.length_c   1.000
_cell.angle_alpha   90.00
_cell.angle_beta   90.00
_cell.angle_gamma   90.00
#
_symmetry.space_group_name_H-M   'P 1'
#
loop_
_entity.id
_entity.type
_entity.pdbx_description
1 polymer ?
#
loop_
_entity_poly.entity_id
_entity_poly.type
_entity_poly.pdbx_seq_one_letter_code
_entity_poly.pdbx_strand_id
1 'polypeptide(L)'
;MSVERRYNKRYPMKGEVYIRYRRQQVFPASAANCSKQGIYLRTRSLTMLTGAMVELDFFHSGRHWTITGIVTHTQLDGVGIMFWRPQPELYNAVIAAASRIQPVGHRHGMASEAVI
;
A
#
# COMPACT_ATOMS: atom_id res chain seq x y z
N MET A 1 -6.79 -17.45 15.67
CA MET A 1 -5.52 -17.82 15.47
C MET A 1 -4.55 -16.71 15.26
N SER A 2 -3.65 -16.64 16.14
CA SER A 2 -2.71 -15.55 16.12
C SER A 2 -1.75 -15.65 14.94
N VAL A 3 -1.53 -16.82 14.41
CA VAL A 3 -0.62 -16.97 13.27
C VAL A 3 -1.12 -16.20 12.08
N GLU A 4 -2.41 -16.25 11.83
CA GLU A 4 -2.98 -15.53 10.71
C GLU A 4 -2.84 -14.04 10.86
N ARG A 5 -2.90 -13.54 12.06
CA ARG A 5 -2.74 -12.12 12.28
C ARG A 5 -1.38 -11.63 11.87
N ARG A 6 -0.34 -12.44 12.05
CA ARG A 6 0.98 -12.02 11.65
C ARG A 6 1.07 -11.75 10.18
N TYR A 7 0.44 -12.60 9.38
CA TYR A 7 0.47 -12.42 7.95
C TYR A 7 -0.35 -11.23 7.51
N ASN A 8 -1.30 -10.83 8.33
CA ASN A 8 -2.16 -9.72 7.97
C ASN A 8 -1.76 -8.42 8.61
N LYS A 9 -0.65 -8.42 9.32
CA LYS A 9 -0.22 -7.18 9.95
C LYS A 9 0.08 -6.14 8.89
N ARG A 10 -0.45 -4.93 9.11
CA ARG A 10 -0.30 -3.85 8.16
C ARG A 10 0.70 -2.84 8.63
N TYR A 11 1.47 -2.34 7.69
CA TYR A 11 2.45 -1.31 7.95
C TYR A 11 2.12 -0.09 7.11
N PRO A 12 2.39 1.11 7.63
CA PRO A 12 2.15 2.32 6.85
C PRO A 12 2.99 2.32 5.58
N MET A 13 2.42 2.86 4.53
CA MET A 13 3.08 2.95 3.25
C MET A 13 2.71 4.28 2.64
N LYS A 14 3.64 4.87 1.89
CA LYS A 14 3.40 6.15 1.25
C LYS A 14 3.73 6.04 -0.22
N GLY A 15 3.19 6.99 -0.97
CA GLY A 15 3.52 7.09 -2.38
C GLY A 15 2.31 6.96 -3.26
N GLU A 16 2.49 7.38 -4.50
CA GLU A 16 1.45 7.30 -5.49
C GLU A 16 1.33 5.91 -6.04
N VAL A 17 0.09 5.49 -6.26
CA VAL A 17 -0.23 4.21 -6.88
C VAL A 17 -1.25 4.48 -7.95
N TYR A 18 -1.04 3.93 -9.13
CA TYR A 18 -2.02 4.04 -10.20
C TYR A 18 -2.78 2.73 -10.31
N ILE A 19 -4.09 2.83 -10.26
CA ILE A 19 -4.98 1.67 -10.31
C ILE A 19 -5.53 1.57 -11.72
N ARG A 20 -5.16 0.53 -12.44
CA ARG A 20 -5.68 0.28 -13.77
C ARG A 20 -6.90 -0.62 -13.63
N TYR A 21 -8.05 -0.04 -13.91
CA TYR A 21 -9.34 -0.70 -13.77
C TYR A 21 -9.96 -0.77 -15.14
N ARG A 22 -10.21 -1.96 -15.62
CA ARG A 22 -10.69 -2.17 -16.97
C ARG A 22 -9.66 -1.67 -17.97
N ARG A 23 -10.03 -1.61 -19.22
CA ARG A 23 -9.03 -1.38 -20.25
C ARG A 23 -8.38 -0.02 -20.20
N GLN A 24 -9.18 1.00 -20.02
CA GLN A 24 -8.69 2.34 -20.28
C GLN A 24 -8.78 3.25 -19.10
N GLN A 25 -9.23 2.74 -17.98
CA GLN A 25 -9.43 3.59 -16.82
C GLN A 25 -8.28 3.43 -15.85
N VAL A 26 -7.63 4.54 -15.57
CA VAL A 26 -6.54 4.56 -14.61
C VAL A 26 -6.87 5.59 -13.56
N PHE A 27 -6.83 5.20 -12.31
CA PHE A 27 -7.16 6.08 -11.20
C PHE A 27 -5.93 6.31 -10.34
N PRO A 28 -5.60 7.58 -10.05
CA PRO A 28 -4.52 7.85 -9.11
C PRO A 28 -4.99 7.61 -7.69
N ALA A 29 -4.08 7.14 -6.87
CA ALA A 29 -4.36 6.86 -5.48
C ALA A 29 -3.09 7.06 -4.67
N SER A 30 -3.23 7.07 -3.36
CA SER A 30 -2.10 7.16 -2.45
C SER A 30 -2.10 5.94 -1.56
N ALA A 31 -0.94 5.33 -1.40
CA ALA A 31 -0.82 4.19 -0.50
C ALA A 31 -1.05 4.64 0.94
N ALA A 32 -1.79 3.86 1.70
CA ALA A 32 -2.00 4.11 3.11
C ALA A 32 -1.32 3.06 3.97
N ASN A 33 -1.55 1.81 3.67
CA ASN A 33 -0.91 0.72 4.41
C ASN A 33 -0.92 -0.54 3.58
N CYS A 34 -0.07 -1.47 3.95
CA CYS A 34 0.14 -2.68 3.17
C CYS A 34 0.42 -3.85 4.11
N SER A 35 -0.12 -5.00 3.75
CA SER A 35 0.23 -6.26 4.38
C SER A 35 0.79 -7.17 3.29
N LYS A 36 1.17 -8.38 3.66
CA LYS A 36 1.62 -9.35 2.67
C LYS A 36 0.49 -9.71 1.70
N GLN A 37 -0.74 -9.62 2.15
CA GLN A 37 -1.89 -10.06 1.38
C GLN A 37 -2.58 -8.97 0.60
N GLY A 38 -2.38 -7.72 0.96
CA GLY A 38 -3.12 -6.65 0.30
C GLY A 38 -2.67 -5.27 0.67
N ILE A 39 -3.35 -4.29 0.11
CA ILE A 39 -2.98 -2.90 0.27
C ILE A 39 -4.26 -2.08 0.40
N TYR A 40 -4.19 -1.03 1.21
CA TYR A 40 -5.27 -0.06 1.27
C TYR A 40 -4.79 1.22 0.61
N LEU A 41 -5.59 1.73 -0.29
CA LEU A 41 -5.26 2.92 -1.07
C LEU A 41 -6.29 4.00 -0.81
N ARG A 42 -5.84 5.22 -0.64
CA ARG A 42 -6.72 6.37 -0.51
C ARG A 42 -6.96 6.97 -1.87
N THR A 43 -8.21 7.21 -2.19
CA THR A 43 -8.56 7.78 -3.47
C THR A 43 -9.97 8.33 -3.37
N ARG A 44 -10.34 9.19 -4.30
CA ARG A 44 -11.67 9.80 -4.31
C ARG A 44 -12.52 9.23 -5.41
N SER A 45 -13.82 9.34 -5.23
CA SER A 45 -14.78 9.09 -6.31
C SER A 45 -14.61 7.74 -6.95
N LEU A 46 -14.73 6.73 -6.16
CA LEU A 46 -14.54 5.40 -6.69
C LEU A 46 -15.79 4.85 -7.28
N THR A 47 -15.65 4.30 -8.46
CA THR A 47 -16.73 3.57 -9.09
C THR A 47 -16.35 2.12 -9.33
N MET A 48 -15.30 1.67 -8.67
CA MET A 48 -14.85 0.30 -8.86
C MET A 48 -15.74 -0.66 -8.09
N LEU A 49 -16.04 -1.77 -8.71
CA LEU A 49 -16.90 -2.77 -8.09
C LEU A 49 -16.09 -3.75 -7.27
N THR A 50 -16.63 -4.11 -6.12
CA THR A 50 -16.05 -5.17 -5.32
C THR A 50 -15.98 -6.44 -6.15
N GLY A 51 -14.85 -7.12 -6.10
CA GLY A 51 -14.63 -8.32 -6.88
C GLY A 51 -13.96 -8.08 -8.21
N ALA A 52 -13.82 -6.82 -8.62
CA ALA A 52 -13.17 -6.51 -9.88
C ALA A 52 -11.67 -6.70 -9.78
N MET A 53 -11.06 -7.16 -10.86
CA MET A 53 -9.62 -7.28 -10.94
C MET A 53 -9.02 -5.94 -11.34
N VAL A 54 -7.90 -5.60 -10.73
CA VAL A 54 -7.19 -4.37 -11.06
C VAL A 54 -5.70 -4.68 -11.14
N GLU A 55 -4.98 -3.77 -11.76
CA GLU A 55 -3.54 -3.85 -11.80
C GLU A 55 -3.00 -2.58 -11.16
N LEU A 56 -2.06 -2.74 -10.28
CA LEU A 56 -1.47 -1.61 -9.54
C LEU A 56 -0.09 -1.35 -10.08
N ASP A 57 0.18 -0.09 -10.41
CA ASP A 57 1.50 0.36 -10.88
C ASP A 57 2.02 1.42 -9.94
N PHE A 58 3.20 1.22 -9.41
CA PHE A 58 3.78 2.20 -8.51
C PHE A 58 5.28 1.98 -8.34
N PHE A 59 5.92 2.99 -7.78
CA PHE A 59 7.32 2.88 -7.37
C PHE A 59 7.39 2.85 -5.87
N HIS A 60 8.24 2.00 -5.36
CA HIS A 60 8.45 1.94 -3.92
C HIS A 60 9.85 1.39 -3.67
N SER A 61 10.59 2.07 -2.81
CA SER A 61 11.97 1.69 -2.48
C SER A 61 12.83 1.55 -3.74
N GLY A 62 12.68 2.52 -4.65
CA GLY A 62 13.51 2.57 -5.84
C GLY A 62 13.20 1.53 -6.90
N ARG A 63 12.07 0.86 -6.80
CA ARG A 63 11.73 -0.21 -7.70
C ARG A 63 10.30 -0.03 -8.20
N HIS A 64 10.08 -0.39 -9.45
CA HIS A 64 8.75 -0.35 -10.06
C HIS A 64 8.03 -1.67 -9.78
N TRP A 65 6.80 -1.54 -9.33
CA TRP A 65 5.95 -2.71 -9.02
C TRP A 65 4.72 -2.69 -9.90
N THR A 66 4.38 -3.84 -10.42
CA THR A 66 3.14 -4.05 -11.16
C THR A 66 2.49 -5.27 -10.55
N ILE A 67 1.36 -5.08 -9.89
CA ILE A 67 0.75 -6.15 -9.10
C ILE A 67 -0.72 -6.25 -9.41
N THR A 68 -1.17 -7.48 -9.65
CA THR A 68 -2.57 -7.75 -9.88
C THR A 68 -3.27 -7.96 -8.55
N GLY A 69 -4.48 -7.40 -8.44
CA GLY A 69 -5.26 -7.57 -7.23
C GLY A 69 -6.74 -7.58 -7.51
N ILE A 70 -7.49 -7.75 -6.45
CA ILE A 70 -8.95 -7.80 -6.51
C ILE A 70 -9.49 -6.80 -5.51
N VAL A 71 -10.46 -6.00 -5.94
CA VAL A 71 -11.11 -5.03 -5.05
C VAL A 71 -11.92 -5.80 -4.03
N THR A 72 -11.60 -5.62 -2.75
CA THR A 72 -12.31 -6.32 -1.69
C THR A 72 -13.36 -5.47 -1.01
N HIS A 73 -13.11 -4.17 -0.93
CA HIS A 73 -14.13 -3.26 -0.38
C HIS A 73 -13.80 -1.84 -0.81
N THR A 74 -14.83 -1.01 -0.79
CA THR A 74 -14.68 0.40 -1.12
C THR A 74 -15.28 1.23 -0.02
N GLN A 75 -14.69 2.39 0.21
CA GLN A 75 -15.17 3.37 1.16
C GLN A 75 -15.12 4.73 0.50
N LEU A 76 -15.67 5.72 1.18
CA LEU A 76 -15.70 7.06 0.60
C LEU A 76 -14.33 7.58 0.22
N ASP A 77 -13.33 7.25 0.99
CA ASP A 77 -12.01 7.80 0.80
C ASP A 77 -10.97 6.78 0.40
N GLY A 78 -11.36 5.57 0.07
CA GLY A 78 -10.36 4.59 -0.24
C GLY A 78 -10.89 3.26 -0.71
N VAL A 79 -9.97 2.38 -1.01
CA VAL A 79 -10.29 1.07 -1.54
C VAL A 79 -9.30 0.06 -0.99
N GLY A 80 -9.83 -1.10 -0.58
CA GLY A 80 -9.01 -2.22 -0.15
C GLY A 80 -8.81 -3.17 -1.31
N ILE A 81 -7.58 -3.58 -1.52
CA ILE A 81 -7.22 -4.47 -2.63
C ILE A 81 -6.48 -5.66 -2.06
N MET A 82 -6.97 -6.86 -2.35
CA MET A 82 -6.26 -8.07 -2.01
C MET A 82 -5.39 -8.47 -3.20
N PHE A 83 -4.12 -8.73 -2.94
CA PHE A 83 -3.23 -9.15 -4.02
C PHE A 83 -3.67 -10.53 -4.54
N TRP A 84 -3.54 -10.68 -5.85
CA TRP A 84 -3.84 -11.98 -6.46
C TRP A 84 -2.96 -13.07 -5.86
N ARG A 85 -1.71 -12.71 -5.57
CA ARG A 85 -0.77 -13.59 -4.87
C ARG A 85 -0.08 -12.78 -3.80
N PRO A 86 0.24 -13.38 -2.67
CA PRO A 86 0.97 -12.65 -1.63
C PRO A 86 2.25 -12.02 -2.19
N GLN A 87 2.62 -10.89 -1.63
CA GLN A 87 3.76 -10.11 -2.10
C GLN A 87 4.79 -9.96 -1.00
N PRO A 88 5.56 -11.01 -0.70
CA PRO A 88 6.52 -10.93 0.41
C PRO A 88 7.63 -9.94 0.16
N GLU A 89 8.10 -9.79 -1.08
CA GLU A 89 9.16 -8.83 -1.36
C GLU A 89 8.70 -7.40 -1.14
N LEU A 90 7.50 -7.09 -1.62
CA LEU A 90 6.96 -5.78 -1.38
C LEU A 90 6.75 -5.53 0.11
N TYR A 91 6.21 -6.51 0.79
CA TYR A 91 5.94 -6.40 2.21
C TYR A 91 7.24 -6.11 2.98
N ASN A 92 8.31 -6.81 2.64
CA ASN A 92 9.60 -6.57 3.28
C ASN A 92 10.11 -5.18 3.01
N ALA A 93 9.93 -4.69 1.79
CA ALA A 93 10.34 -3.34 1.45
C ALA A 93 9.53 -2.30 2.22
N VAL A 94 8.24 -2.56 2.40
CA VAL A 94 7.37 -1.65 3.15
C VAL A 94 7.79 -1.61 4.61
N ILE A 95 8.08 -2.75 5.19
CA ILE A 95 8.53 -2.80 6.58
C ILE A 95 9.83 -2.02 6.74
N ALA A 96 10.78 -2.22 5.84
CA ALA A 96 12.05 -1.53 5.92
C ALA A 96 11.87 -0.03 5.80
N ALA A 97 11.02 0.42 4.89
CA ALA A 97 10.76 1.83 4.72
C ALA A 97 10.06 2.42 5.93
N ALA A 98 9.12 1.71 6.50
CA ALA A 98 8.41 2.18 7.68
C ALA A 98 9.37 2.32 8.86
N SER A 99 10.29 1.39 8.99
CA SER A 99 11.28 1.48 10.07
C SER A 99 12.17 2.69 9.93
N ARG A 100 12.55 3.02 8.68
CA ARG A 100 13.39 4.18 8.45
C ARG A 100 12.66 5.48 8.68
N ILE A 101 11.38 5.49 8.42
CA ILE A 101 10.58 6.70 8.58
C ILE A 101 10.29 7.00 10.03
N GLN A 102 10.21 5.99 10.85
CA GLN A 102 9.87 6.19 12.25
C GLN A 102 10.90 7.08 12.92
N PRO A 103 10.44 8.13 13.58
CA PRO A 103 11.36 9.01 14.27
C PRO A 103 12.07 8.25 15.36
N VAL A 104 13.32 8.55 15.47
CA VAL A 104 14.10 7.99 16.53
C VAL A 104 13.75 8.78 17.76
N GLY A 105 13.23 8.39 18.52
CA GLY A 105 12.64 9.04 19.58
C GLY A 105 13.28 10.18 20.22
N HIS A 106 13.22 10.14 19.37
CA HIS A 106 13.20 10.50 19.33
C HIS A 106 14.01 11.03 19.59
N ARG A 107 14.46 11.38 19.64
CA ARG A 107 15.05 11.73 19.40
C ARG A 107 15.49 12.49 19.17
N HIS A 108 15.45 13.25 19.27
CA HIS A 108 15.83 13.74 18.65
C HIS A 108 16.14 14.29 18.17
N GLY A 109 16.14 14.61 18.37
CA GLY A 109 16.32 14.89 17.40
C GLY A 109 16.64 15.35 16.96
N MET A 110 16.58 15.78 16.91
CA MET A 110 16.76 15.93 16.02
C MET A 110 16.87 16.16 15.39
N ALA A 111 16.95 16.40 15.50
CA ALA A 111 16.92 16.31 14.54
C ALA A 111 16.98 16.44 13.96
N SER A 112 16.88 16.69 13.97
CA SER A 112 16.78 16.43 13.12
C SER A 112 16.80 16.44 12.62
N GLU A 113 16.69 16.61 12.54
CA GLU A 113 16.56 16.31 11.77
C GLU A 113 16.60 16.29 11.16
N ALA A 114 16.60 16.69 11.33
CA ALA A 114 16.48 16.46 10.51
C ALA A 114 16.72 16.38 10.02
N VAL A 115 16.70 16.66 10.13
CA VAL A 115 16.73 16.27 9.59
C VAL A 115 16.92 16.11 9.15
N ILE A 116 17.13 16.30 9.14
CA ILE A 116 16.98 16.07 8.73
C ILE A 116 16.97 15.88 8.41
#